data_ab93d7ec8d316d048e1bc1531900aa86
#
_entry.id   ab93d7ec8d316d048e1bc1531900aa86
#
_cell.length_a   1.000
_cell.length_b   1.000
_cell.length_c   1.000
_cell.angle_alpha   90.00
_cell.angle_beta   90.00
_cell.angle_gamma   90.00
#
_symmetry.space_group_name_H-M   'P 1'
#
loop_
_entity.id
_entity.type
_entity.pdbx_description
1 polymer ?
#
loop_
_entity_poly.entity_id
_entity_poly.type
_entity_poly.pdbx_seq_one_letter_code
_entity_poly.pdbx_strand_id
1 'polypeptide(L)'
;MSSLIHNVDASSESSPTPEAYLAPGWGKLSFDAPLAGSYNLPAIGQAEDGAVLKSNGDPARLHKLMDGKVTVLSFVYRTCDDVNGCPLSTMVLYTLGNRIAEDPALKDRMRMLTVSFDPEFDTPDVMAEYGESILGDADIDWEFLTTNSETELAPILKDYQQSVVKDRRQEESVEKERNRFSHILRVYLIDEQKQIRNIYSLSFLHPDILVNDVKTLVMEADAASAD
;
A
#
# COMPACT_ATOMS: atom_id res chain seq x y z
N MET A 1 -49.88 -52.25 21.69
CA MET A 1 -48.83 -51.30 22.21
C MET A 1 -48.05 -50.84 21.03
N SER A 2 -48.38 -49.62 20.51
CA SER A 2 -47.76 -49.06 19.31
C SER A 2 -46.87 -47.96 19.75
N SER A 3 -45.56 -48.08 19.47
CA SER A 3 -44.54 -47.13 19.85
C SER A 3 -44.36 -46.11 18.70
N LEU A 4 -44.71 -44.87 18.97
CA LEU A 4 -44.48 -43.74 18.06
C LEU A 4 -43.04 -43.25 18.24
N ILE A 5 -42.23 -43.40 17.19
CA ILE A 5 -40.89 -42.79 17.11
C ILE A 5 -41.07 -41.39 16.55
N HIS A 6 -40.74 -40.38 17.35
CA HIS A 6 -40.65 -39.00 16.89
C HIS A 6 -39.28 -38.79 16.23
N ASN A 7 -39.29 -38.58 14.93
CA ASN A 7 -38.14 -38.03 14.21
C ASN A 7 -38.00 -36.54 14.58
N VAL A 8 -36.90 -36.19 15.24
CA VAL A 8 -36.48 -34.79 15.43
C VAL A 8 -35.67 -34.44 14.20
N ASP A 9 -36.28 -33.61 13.36
CA ASP A 9 -35.61 -32.99 12.21
C ASP A 9 -34.62 -31.92 12.74
N ALA A 10 -33.32 -32.24 12.69
CA ALA A 10 -32.27 -31.30 13.02
C ALA A 10 -32.04 -30.39 11.81
N SER A 11 -32.81 -29.30 11.73
CA SER A 11 -32.53 -28.21 10.82
C SER A 11 -31.18 -27.57 11.24
N SER A 12 -30.14 -27.86 10.47
CA SER A 12 -28.85 -27.17 10.59
C SER A 12 -29.03 -25.72 10.21
N GLU A 13 -29.25 -24.85 11.19
CA GLU A 13 -29.08 -23.40 11.00
C GLU A 13 -27.60 -23.15 10.70
N SER A 14 -27.31 -22.84 9.44
CA SER A 14 -26.02 -22.30 9.04
C SER A 14 -25.84 -20.94 9.75
N SER A 15 -24.91 -20.87 10.68
CA SER A 15 -24.51 -19.61 11.29
C SER A 15 -24.14 -18.64 10.17
N PRO A 16 -24.64 -17.39 10.19
CA PRO A 16 -24.26 -16.41 9.17
C PRO A 16 -22.74 -16.22 9.22
N THR A 17 -22.10 -16.36 8.07
CA THR A 17 -20.67 -15.99 7.92
C THR A 17 -20.55 -14.54 8.35
N PRO A 18 -19.64 -14.17 9.27
CA PRO A 18 -19.48 -12.77 9.66
C PRO A 18 -19.18 -11.96 8.39
N GLU A 19 -19.98 -10.94 8.16
CA GLU A 19 -19.78 -9.99 7.05
C GLU A 19 -18.40 -9.36 7.25
N ALA A 20 -17.52 -9.45 6.25
CA ALA A 20 -16.16 -8.95 6.37
C ALA A 20 -16.21 -7.44 6.65
N TYR A 21 -15.67 -7.03 7.80
CA TYR A 21 -15.56 -5.59 8.13
C TYR A 21 -14.64 -4.93 7.10
N LEU A 22 -15.19 -3.97 6.35
CA LEU A 22 -14.41 -3.16 5.42
C LEU A 22 -13.78 -1.97 6.14
N ALA A 23 -12.50 -1.75 5.88
CA ALA A 23 -11.77 -0.60 6.42
C ALA A 23 -12.32 0.73 5.89
N PRO A 24 -12.14 1.85 6.63
CA PRO A 24 -12.64 3.17 6.23
C PRO A 24 -12.26 3.60 4.82
N GLY A 25 -11.08 3.22 4.34
CA GLY A 25 -10.61 3.58 2.99
C GLY A 25 -11.48 3.07 1.84
N TRP A 26 -12.33 2.07 2.05
CA TRP A 26 -13.30 1.60 1.07
C TRP A 26 -14.53 2.48 0.91
N GLY A 27 -14.79 3.39 1.84
CA GLY A 27 -16.01 4.18 1.89
C GLY A 27 -15.76 5.67 2.05
N LYS A 28 -16.71 6.35 2.66
CA LYS A 28 -16.57 7.74 3.06
C LYS A 28 -15.99 7.83 4.46
N LEU A 29 -15.17 8.85 4.71
CA LEU A 29 -14.78 9.18 6.08
C LEU A 29 -16.01 9.46 6.95
N SER A 30 -15.95 9.03 8.21
CA SER A 30 -16.97 9.33 9.22
C SER A 30 -16.79 10.73 9.85
N PHE A 31 -15.78 11.48 9.40
CA PHE A 31 -15.45 12.83 9.86
C PHE A 31 -14.91 13.65 8.67
N ASP A 32 -14.87 14.96 8.81
CA ASP A 32 -14.26 15.83 7.82
C ASP A 32 -12.74 15.78 7.96
N ALA A 33 -12.03 15.43 6.86
CA ALA A 33 -10.57 15.46 6.85
C ALA A 33 -10.07 16.88 7.12
N PRO A 34 -9.02 17.07 7.93
CA PRO A 34 -8.43 18.39 8.16
C PRO A 34 -8.06 19.06 6.84
N LEU A 35 -8.27 20.37 6.74
CA LEU A 35 -7.95 21.12 5.51
C LEU A 35 -6.43 21.18 5.30
N ALA A 36 -5.99 21.00 4.07
CA ALA A 36 -4.58 21.13 3.70
C ALA A 36 -4.01 22.49 4.17
N GLY A 37 -2.81 22.47 4.74
CA GLY A 37 -2.12 23.65 5.28
C GLY A 37 -2.66 24.16 6.61
N SER A 38 -3.72 23.55 7.19
CA SER A 38 -4.24 23.97 8.51
C SER A 38 -3.54 23.27 9.68
N TYR A 39 -2.60 22.38 9.43
CA TYR A 39 -1.86 21.59 10.41
C TYR A 39 -0.43 21.33 9.91
N ASN A 40 0.44 20.91 10.81
CA ASN A 40 1.80 20.53 10.49
C ASN A 40 1.94 19.00 10.51
N LEU A 41 2.78 18.49 9.62
CA LEU A 41 3.22 17.10 9.60
C LEU A 41 4.69 17.06 10.06
N PRO A 42 4.99 16.83 11.34
CA PRO A 42 6.39 16.81 11.80
C PRO A 42 7.15 15.63 11.20
N ALA A 43 8.46 15.79 11.02
CA ALA A 43 9.30 14.66 10.66
C ALA A 43 9.32 13.63 11.80
N ILE A 44 8.95 12.39 11.50
CA ILE A 44 8.87 11.29 12.46
C ILE A 44 9.96 10.23 12.24
N GLY A 45 10.74 10.37 11.18
CA GLY A 45 11.86 9.48 10.85
C GLY A 45 12.50 9.87 9.52
N GLN A 46 13.61 9.20 9.21
CA GLN A 46 14.26 9.28 7.91
C GLN A 46 13.76 8.15 7.03
N ALA A 47 13.45 8.42 5.77
CA ALA A 47 13.26 7.38 4.77
C ALA A 47 14.64 6.85 4.36
N GLU A 48 14.86 5.58 4.58
CA GLU A 48 16.13 4.95 4.26
C GLU A 48 16.23 4.57 2.77
N ASP A 49 17.44 4.51 2.25
CA ASP A 49 17.69 4.12 0.87
C ASP A 49 17.76 2.60 0.71
N GLY A 50 17.38 2.10 -0.46
CA GLY A 50 17.43 0.67 -0.79
C GLY A 50 17.66 0.42 -2.28
N ALA A 51 18.35 -0.67 -2.60
CA ALA A 51 18.48 -1.13 -3.97
C ALA A 51 17.19 -1.85 -4.40
N VAL A 52 16.64 -1.47 -5.53
CA VAL A 52 15.41 -2.04 -6.09
C VAL A 52 15.57 -2.27 -7.60
N LEU A 53 14.68 -3.06 -8.16
CA LEU A 53 14.48 -3.22 -9.60
C LEU A 53 13.18 -2.53 -10.00
N LYS A 54 13.22 -1.77 -11.08
CA LYS A 54 12.01 -1.26 -11.75
C LYS A 54 11.30 -2.38 -12.50
N SER A 55 10.07 -2.16 -12.88
CA SER A 55 9.27 -3.12 -13.64
C SER A 55 9.83 -3.45 -15.03
N ASN A 56 10.72 -2.62 -15.59
CA ASN A 56 11.47 -2.90 -16.82
C ASN A 56 12.79 -3.67 -16.59
N GLY A 57 13.07 -4.06 -15.34
CA GLY A 57 14.30 -4.75 -14.93
C GLY A 57 15.49 -3.84 -14.63
N ASP A 58 15.39 -2.53 -14.85
CA ASP A 58 16.50 -1.61 -14.58
C ASP A 58 16.76 -1.49 -13.06
N PRO A 59 18.03 -1.54 -12.64
CA PRO A 59 18.38 -1.29 -11.24
C PRO A 59 18.18 0.18 -10.88
N ALA A 60 17.66 0.41 -9.68
CA ALA A 60 17.41 1.73 -9.15
C ALA A 60 17.71 1.80 -7.64
N ARG A 61 17.65 3.02 -7.10
CA ARG A 61 17.75 3.30 -5.67
C ARG A 61 16.51 4.06 -5.23
N LEU A 62 15.94 3.72 -4.08
CA LEU A 62 14.75 4.38 -3.55
C LEU A 62 14.95 5.89 -3.44
N HIS A 63 16.08 6.34 -2.87
CA HIS A 63 16.38 7.78 -2.76
C HIS A 63 16.42 8.49 -4.11
N LYS A 64 16.93 7.80 -5.15
CA LYS A 64 16.97 8.38 -6.50
C LYS A 64 15.58 8.51 -7.11
N LEU A 65 14.72 7.54 -6.83
CA LEU A 65 13.32 7.58 -7.25
C LEU A 65 12.51 8.64 -6.50
N MET A 66 12.90 8.99 -5.27
CA MET A 66 12.24 10.00 -4.43
C MET A 66 12.69 11.43 -4.73
N ASP A 67 13.78 11.64 -5.49
CA ASP A 67 14.38 12.96 -5.69
C ASP A 67 13.38 13.99 -6.20
N GLY A 68 13.28 15.12 -5.48
CA GLY A 68 12.53 16.31 -5.85
C GLY A 68 11.00 16.17 -5.81
N LYS A 69 10.48 15.12 -5.18
CA LYS A 69 9.03 14.88 -5.09
C LYS A 69 8.60 14.41 -3.71
N VAL A 70 7.41 14.84 -3.30
CA VAL A 70 6.69 14.17 -2.22
C VAL A 70 6.42 12.73 -2.66
N THR A 71 6.80 11.77 -1.84
CA THR A 71 6.69 10.36 -2.19
C THR A 71 5.70 9.63 -1.28
N VAL A 72 4.81 8.85 -1.88
CA VAL A 72 3.97 7.89 -1.15
C VAL A 72 4.52 6.49 -1.41
N LEU A 73 5.09 5.87 -0.37
CA LEU A 73 5.70 4.54 -0.44
C LEU A 73 4.80 3.49 0.20
N SER A 74 4.53 2.40 -0.52
CA SER A 74 3.76 1.25 -0.05
C SER A 74 4.50 -0.06 -0.28
N PHE A 75 4.06 -1.10 0.44
CA PHE A 75 4.57 -2.46 0.31
C PHE A 75 3.42 -3.42 0.03
N VAL A 76 3.59 -4.29 -0.95
CA VAL A 76 2.56 -5.23 -1.41
C VAL A 76 3.17 -6.60 -1.74
N TYR A 77 2.33 -7.58 -2.01
CA TYR A 77 2.65 -8.73 -2.84
C TYR A 77 1.44 -9.05 -3.73
N ARG A 78 1.70 -9.46 -4.96
CA ARG A 78 0.68 -9.56 -6.01
C ARG A 78 -0.48 -10.48 -5.65
N THR A 79 -0.22 -11.58 -4.93
CA THR A 79 -1.22 -12.60 -4.63
C THR A 79 -1.96 -12.38 -3.31
N CYS A 80 -1.88 -11.19 -2.72
CA CYS A 80 -2.61 -10.84 -1.51
C CYS A 80 -4.12 -10.81 -1.77
N ASP A 81 -4.87 -11.61 -1.03
CA ASP A 81 -6.33 -11.74 -1.11
C ASP A 81 -7.07 -11.12 0.11
N ASP A 82 -6.33 -10.54 1.06
CA ASP A 82 -6.92 -9.81 2.18
C ASP A 82 -7.52 -8.49 1.69
N VAL A 83 -8.84 -8.41 1.69
CA VAL A 83 -9.59 -7.23 1.21
C VAL A 83 -9.15 -5.92 1.88
N ASN A 84 -8.75 -5.97 3.14
CA ASN A 84 -8.26 -4.82 3.90
C ASN A 84 -6.72 -4.68 3.86
N GLY A 85 -6.03 -5.53 3.14
CA GLY A 85 -4.58 -5.51 2.93
C GLY A 85 -4.17 -4.77 1.66
N CYS A 86 -3.43 -5.47 0.77
CA CYS A 86 -2.93 -4.88 -0.48
C CYS A 86 -4.04 -4.34 -1.40
N PRO A 87 -5.21 -5.02 -1.58
CA PRO A 87 -6.31 -4.47 -2.38
C PRO A 87 -6.80 -3.10 -1.89
N LEU A 88 -6.96 -2.91 -0.58
CA LEU A 88 -7.31 -1.61 -0.01
C LEU A 88 -6.25 -0.55 -0.33
N SER A 89 -4.98 -0.87 -0.04
CA SER A 89 -3.87 0.04 -0.32
C SER A 89 -3.85 0.46 -1.79
N THR A 90 -3.95 -0.49 -2.69
CA THR A 90 -3.94 -0.25 -4.14
C THR A 90 -5.11 0.64 -4.57
N MET A 91 -6.32 0.38 -4.09
CA MET A 91 -7.50 1.20 -4.41
C MET A 91 -7.38 2.63 -3.88
N VAL A 92 -6.92 2.80 -2.64
CA VAL A 92 -6.71 4.13 -2.05
C VAL A 92 -5.65 4.90 -2.81
N LEU A 93 -4.53 4.27 -3.16
CA LEU A 93 -3.44 4.90 -3.92
C LEU A 93 -3.85 5.21 -5.36
N TYR A 94 -4.61 4.35 -6.02
CA TYR A 94 -5.17 4.65 -7.34
C TYR A 94 -6.09 5.88 -7.31
N THR A 95 -6.94 5.97 -6.30
CA THR A 95 -7.82 7.13 -6.11
C THR A 95 -7.02 8.40 -5.80
N LEU A 96 -5.97 8.30 -4.97
CA LEU A 96 -5.03 9.40 -4.71
C LEU A 96 -4.37 9.86 -6.02
N GLY A 97 -3.80 8.92 -6.78
CA GLY A 97 -3.08 9.22 -8.02
C GLY A 97 -3.95 9.96 -9.05
N ASN A 98 -5.20 9.51 -9.26
CA ASN A 98 -6.14 10.21 -10.14
C ASN A 98 -6.40 11.66 -9.68
N ARG A 99 -6.64 11.87 -8.39
CA ARG A 99 -6.89 13.22 -7.84
C ARG A 99 -5.66 14.13 -7.97
N ILE A 100 -4.46 13.58 -7.80
CA ILE A 100 -3.21 14.32 -7.98
C ILE A 100 -2.97 14.65 -9.46
N ALA A 101 -3.22 13.72 -10.37
CA ALA A 101 -3.09 13.92 -11.81
C ALA A 101 -4.03 15.00 -12.36
N GLU A 102 -5.20 15.17 -11.74
CA GLU A 102 -6.20 16.21 -12.09
C GLU A 102 -5.84 17.59 -11.51
N ASP A 103 -4.91 17.69 -10.55
CA ASP A 103 -4.50 18.96 -9.92
C ASP A 103 -3.15 19.44 -10.50
N PRO A 104 -3.14 20.48 -11.36
CA PRO A 104 -1.91 20.98 -11.99
C PRO A 104 -0.83 21.45 -11.00
N ALA A 105 -1.21 21.81 -9.77
CA ALA A 105 -0.25 22.22 -8.74
C ALA A 105 0.45 21.01 -8.07
N LEU A 106 -0.07 19.80 -8.26
CA LEU A 106 0.41 18.60 -7.59
C LEU A 106 0.97 17.54 -8.54
N LYS A 107 0.49 17.50 -9.79
CA LYS A 107 0.77 16.43 -10.76
C LYS A 107 2.26 16.09 -10.87
N ASP A 108 3.13 17.10 -10.93
CA ASP A 108 4.57 16.90 -11.06
C ASP A 108 5.33 16.94 -9.73
N ARG A 109 4.63 17.15 -8.61
CA ARG A 109 5.19 17.32 -7.27
C ARG A 109 5.11 16.06 -6.41
N MET A 110 4.34 15.05 -6.83
CA MET A 110 4.18 13.80 -6.08
C MET A 110 4.51 12.60 -6.96
N ARG A 111 5.01 11.55 -6.34
CA ARG A 111 5.26 10.21 -6.91
C ARG A 111 4.79 9.13 -5.96
N MET A 112 4.34 8.02 -6.51
CA MET A 112 4.07 6.81 -5.75
C MET A 112 5.10 5.73 -6.08
N LEU A 113 5.55 5.02 -5.04
CA LEU A 113 6.43 3.86 -5.14
C LEU A 113 5.77 2.68 -4.43
N THR A 114 5.65 1.56 -5.10
CA THR A 114 5.15 0.32 -4.52
C THR A 114 6.21 -0.75 -4.65
N VAL A 115 6.71 -1.25 -3.52
CA VAL A 115 7.74 -2.30 -3.47
C VAL A 115 7.09 -3.63 -3.12
N SER A 116 7.32 -4.66 -3.95
CA SER A 116 6.92 -6.01 -3.56
C SER A 116 7.83 -6.55 -2.47
N PHE A 117 7.22 -7.25 -1.51
CA PHE A 117 7.98 -8.00 -0.51
C PHE A 117 8.04 -9.53 -0.79
N ASP A 118 7.68 -9.95 -1.99
CA ASP A 118 7.81 -11.33 -2.49
C ASP A 118 8.66 -11.42 -3.78
N PRO A 119 9.95 -11.06 -3.73
CA PRO A 119 10.78 -11.00 -4.93
C PRO A 119 10.99 -12.34 -5.63
N GLU A 120 10.67 -13.45 -4.98
CA GLU A 120 10.72 -14.78 -5.57
C GLU A 120 9.67 -14.96 -6.67
N PHE A 121 8.48 -14.40 -6.48
CA PHE A 121 7.35 -14.52 -7.40
C PHE A 121 7.06 -13.20 -8.14
N ASP A 122 7.22 -12.08 -7.46
CA ASP A 122 6.97 -10.76 -8.00
C ASP A 122 8.23 -10.21 -8.71
N THR A 123 8.60 -10.89 -9.81
CA THR A 123 9.71 -10.47 -10.68
C THR A 123 9.40 -9.12 -11.36
N PRO A 124 10.37 -8.43 -11.99
CA PRO A 124 10.11 -7.21 -12.74
C PRO A 124 8.95 -7.34 -13.75
N ASP A 125 8.90 -8.41 -14.53
CA ASP A 125 7.83 -8.65 -15.49
C ASP A 125 6.45 -8.79 -14.81
N VAL A 126 6.40 -9.48 -13.68
CA VAL A 126 5.17 -9.63 -12.87
C VAL A 126 4.72 -8.29 -12.31
N MET A 127 5.67 -7.46 -11.86
CA MET A 127 5.36 -6.11 -11.36
C MET A 127 4.95 -5.15 -12.49
N ALA A 128 5.44 -5.37 -13.73
CA ALA A 128 4.98 -4.65 -14.91
C ALA A 128 3.50 -4.97 -15.20
N GLU A 129 3.14 -6.26 -15.28
CA GLU A 129 1.75 -6.70 -15.47
C GLU A 129 0.82 -6.21 -14.36
N TYR A 130 1.30 -6.24 -13.09
CA TYR A 130 0.54 -5.75 -11.94
C TYR A 130 0.28 -4.25 -12.07
N GLY A 131 1.30 -3.46 -12.39
CA GLY A 131 1.18 -2.03 -12.63
C GLY A 131 0.24 -1.69 -13.78
N GLU A 132 0.37 -2.38 -14.92
CA GLU A 132 -0.50 -2.20 -16.09
C GLU A 132 -1.96 -2.50 -15.76
N SER A 133 -2.23 -3.57 -14.98
CA SER A 133 -3.58 -3.95 -14.57
C SER A 133 -4.27 -2.89 -13.68
N ILE A 134 -3.48 -2.07 -12.96
CA ILE A 134 -3.98 -1.02 -12.08
C ILE A 134 -4.10 0.30 -12.83
N LEU A 135 -3.06 0.68 -13.56
CA LEU A 135 -2.97 2.00 -14.18
C LEU A 135 -3.78 2.08 -15.48
N GLY A 136 -3.79 1.03 -16.32
CA GLY A 136 -4.33 1.13 -17.66
C GLY A 136 -3.73 2.34 -18.41
N ASP A 137 -4.59 3.23 -18.87
CA ASP A 137 -4.21 4.47 -19.56
C ASP A 137 -4.09 5.70 -18.62
N ALA A 138 -4.11 5.51 -17.29
CA ALA A 138 -4.05 6.63 -16.34
C ALA A 138 -2.64 7.25 -16.30
N ASP A 139 -2.57 8.57 -16.44
CA ASP A 139 -1.31 9.35 -16.39
C ASP A 139 -0.94 9.67 -14.92
N ILE A 140 -0.53 8.62 -14.20
CA ILE A 140 -0.17 8.67 -12.78
C ILE A 140 1.31 8.32 -12.62
N ASP A 141 2.09 9.18 -11.93
CA ASP A 141 3.50 8.89 -11.61
C ASP A 141 3.57 7.83 -10.49
N TRP A 142 3.48 6.56 -10.88
CA TRP A 142 3.49 5.41 -9.97
C TRP A 142 4.41 4.30 -10.50
N GLU A 143 5.49 4.04 -9.75
CA GLU A 143 6.47 3.00 -10.08
C GLU A 143 6.21 1.73 -9.24
N PHE A 144 6.21 0.58 -9.91
CA PHE A 144 6.10 -0.73 -9.28
C PHE A 144 7.47 -1.38 -9.27
N LEU A 145 7.92 -1.79 -8.09
CA LEU A 145 9.30 -2.16 -7.81
C LEU A 145 9.38 -3.54 -7.15
N THR A 146 10.49 -4.21 -7.35
CA THR A 146 10.86 -5.43 -6.65
C THR A 146 12.35 -5.40 -6.26
N THR A 147 12.91 -6.51 -5.80
CA THR A 147 14.36 -6.67 -5.57
C THR A 147 14.84 -7.96 -6.22
N ASN A 148 16.18 -8.16 -6.35
CA ASN A 148 16.69 -9.40 -6.92
C ASN A 148 16.49 -10.61 -5.99
N SER A 149 16.29 -10.39 -4.70
CA SER A 149 16.20 -11.46 -3.70
C SER A 149 15.63 -10.97 -2.39
N GLU A 150 15.18 -11.90 -1.55
CA GLU A 150 14.82 -11.64 -0.15
C GLU A 150 15.98 -11.05 0.67
N THR A 151 17.22 -11.39 0.33
CA THR A 151 18.43 -10.85 0.99
C THR A 151 18.61 -9.36 0.73
N GLU A 152 18.34 -8.91 -0.51
CA GLU A 152 18.39 -7.48 -0.85
C GLU A 152 17.17 -6.71 -0.32
N LEU A 153 16.01 -7.37 -0.21
CA LEU A 153 14.80 -6.80 0.35
C LEU A 153 14.88 -6.61 1.88
N ALA A 154 15.51 -7.54 2.61
CA ALA A 154 15.50 -7.57 4.07
C ALA A 154 15.97 -6.26 4.74
N PRO A 155 17.02 -5.56 4.30
CA PRO A 155 17.37 -4.24 4.83
C PRO A 155 16.24 -3.22 4.68
N ILE A 156 15.61 -3.15 3.51
CA ILE A 156 14.51 -2.23 3.22
C ILE A 156 13.35 -2.48 4.20
N LEU A 157 12.90 -3.72 4.34
CA LEU A 157 11.82 -4.07 5.27
C LEU A 157 12.16 -3.71 6.71
N LYS A 158 13.42 -3.94 7.13
CA LYS A 158 13.89 -3.60 8.47
C LYS A 158 13.85 -2.09 8.70
N ASP A 159 14.37 -1.31 7.78
CA ASP A 159 14.52 0.15 7.92
C ASP A 159 13.16 0.85 7.91
N TYR A 160 12.22 0.36 7.10
CA TYR A 160 10.82 0.79 7.14
C TYR A 160 9.98 0.06 8.20
N GLN A 161 10.59 -0.71 9.08
CA GLN A 161 9.92 -1.45 10.16
C GLN A 161 8.72 -2.29 9.65
N GLN A 162 8.82 -2.81 8.45
CA GLN A 162 7.84 -3.74 7.89
C GLN A 162 8.06 -5.13 8.49
N SER A 163 7.10 -5.56 9.31
CA SER A 163 7.08 -6.94 9.81
C SER A 163 6.36 -7.81 8.79
N VAL A 164 7.11 -8.62 8.07
CA VAL A 164 6.60 -9.57 7.08
C VAL A 164 6.98 -10.97 7.52
N VAL A 165 5.99 -11.84 7.70
CA VAL A 165 6.21 -13.23 8.12
C VAL A 165 5.59 -14.15 7.07
N LYS A 166 6.43 -14.95 6.42
CA LYS A 166 6.00 -15.98 5.45
C LYS A 166 5.28 -17.11 6.19
N ASP A 167 4.09 -17.50 5.75
CA ASP A 167 3.34 -18.60 6.35
C ASP A 167 3.92 -19.94 5.88
N ARG A 168 4.62 -20.62 6.79
CA ARG A 168 5.27 -21.92 6.53
C ARG A 168 4.30 -23.10 6.42
N ARG A 169 3.03 -22.94 6.78
CA ARG A 169 2.05 -24.06 6.76
C ARG A 169 1.68 -24.52 5.36
N GLN A 170 2.06 -23.79 4.32
CA GLN A 170 1.80 -24.15 2.93
C GLN A 170 2.94 -24.92 2.24
N GLU A 171 4.08 -25.11 2.87
CA GLU A 171 5.17 -25.92 2.31
C GLU A 171 4.77 -27.41 2.12
N GLU A 172 3.71 -27.87 2.79
CA GLU A 172 3.19 -29.23 2.73
C GLU A 172 2.00 -29.43 1.77
N SER A 173 1.45 -28.35 1.17
CA SER A 173 0.31 -28.46 0.26
C SER A 173 0.74 -28.57 -1.20
N VAL A 174 -0.07 -29.26 -2.00
CA VAL A 174 0.17 -29.49 -3.45
C VAL A 174 0.09 -28.18 -4.26
N GLU A 175 -0.47 -27.11 -3.67
CA GLU A 175 -0.53 -25.76 -4.25
C GLU A 175 0.72 -24.94 -3.87
N LYS A 176 1.90 -25.35 -4.34
CA LYS A 176 3.19 -24.67 -4.11
C LYS A 176 3.36 -23.33 -4.83
N GLU A 177 2.33 -22.80 -5.49
CA GLU A 177 2.50 -21.68 -6.42
C GLU A 177 2.32 -20.29 -5.81
N ARG A 178 2.08 -20.16 -4.48
CA ARG A 178 1.81 -18.85 -3.89
C ARG A 178 2.33 -18.76 -2.45
N ASN A 179 3.21 -17.80 -2.20
CA ASN A 179 3.54 -17.43 -0.83
C ASN A 179 2.35 -16.71 -0.18
N ARG A 180 2.08 -17.02 1.09
CA ARG A 180 1.21 -16.22 1.94
C ARG A 180 2.02 -15.54 3.01
N PHE A 181 1.67 -14.30 3.27
CA PHE A 181 2.37 -13.49 4.25
C PHE A 181 1.42 -12.89 5.25
N SER A 182 1.83 -12.87 6.51
CA SER A 182 1.25 -12.00 7.53
C SER A 182 2.09 -10.75 7.61
N HIS A 183 1.48 -9.59 7.39
CA HIS A 183 2.16 -8.30 7.45
C HIS A 183 1.25 -7.21 8.01
N ILE A 184 1.86 -6.11 8.44
CA ILE A 184 1.12 -4.92 8.87
C ILE A 184 1.03 -3.96 7.70
N LEU A 185 -0.20 -3.56 7.33
CA LEU A 185 -0.42 -2.54 6.32
C LEU A 185 0.12 -1.20 6.80
N ARG A 186 1.11 -0.67 6.09
CA ARG A 186 1.67 0.67 6.29
C ARG A 186 1.94 1.32 4.94
N VAL A 187 1.50 2.57 4.82
CA VAL A 187 1.83 3.44 3.69
C VAL A 187 2.53 4.68 4.28
N TYR A 188 3.65 5.08 3.68
CA TYR A 188 4.50 6.16 4.17
C TYR A 188 4.34 7.38 3.30
N LEU A 189 4.18 8.54 3.92
CA LEU A 189 4.29 9.84 3.28
C LEU A 189 5.67 10.41 3.58
N ILE A 190 6.42 10.74 2.55
CA ILE A 190 7.82 11.15 2.60
C ILE A 190 7.95 12.47 1.85
N ASP A 191 8.62 13.46 2.45
CA ASP A 191 8.85 14.75 1.80
C ASP A 191 10.05 14.73 0.84
N GLU A 192 10.28 15.87 0.16
CA GLU A 192 11.38 16.05 -0.80
C GLU A 192 12.77 15.91 -0.15
N GLN A 193 12.88 16.10 1.18
CA GLN A 193 14.10 15.92 1.97
C GLN A 193 14.25 14.48 2.48
N LYS A 194 13.36 13.57 2.06
CA LYS A 194 13.34 12.17 2.46
C LYS A 194 13.05 11.95 3.95
N GLN A 195 12.33 12.91 4.57
CA GLN A 195 11.80 12.71 5.92
C GLN A 195 10.44 12.02 5.85
N ILE A 196 10.21 11.01 6.69
CA ILE A 196 8.89 10.39 6.86
C ILE A 196 8.04 11.38 7.66
N ARG A 197 6.94 11.82 7.07
CA ARG A 197 6.04 12.84 7.64
C ARG A 197 4.73 12.24 8.15
N ASN A 198 4.33 11.08 7.63
CA ASN A 198 3.20 10.31 8.14
C ASN A 198 3.34 8.82 7.80
N ILE A 199 2.67 7.97 8.59
CA ILE A 199 2.53 6.52 8.34
C ILE A 199 1.06 6.16 8.52
N TYR A 200 0.43 5.76 7.42
CA TYR A 200 -0.97 5.37 7.43
C TYR A 200 -1.10 3.87 7.67
N SER A 201 -1.93 3.51 8.61
CA SER A 201 -2.36 2.14 8.86
C SER A 201 -3.81 1.97 8.42
N LEU A 202 -4.33 0.76 8.53
CA LEU A 202 -5.67 0.35 8.12
C LEU A 202 -6.78 1.38 8.43
N SER A 203 -6.78 1.96 9.63
CA SER A 203 -7.85 2.85 10.11
C SER A 203 -7.81 4.26 9.50
N PHE A 204 -6.66 4.70 8.99
CA PHE A 204 -6.44 6.06 8.49
C PHE A 204 -5.94 6.10 7.04
N LEU A 205 -5.80 4.95 6.39
CA LEU A 205 -5.47 4.90 4.97
C LEU A 205 -6.72 5.26 4.16
N HIS A 206 -6.84 6.54 3.82
CA HIS A 206 -8.00 7.08 3.10
C HIS A 206 -7.56 8.16 2.10
N PRO A 207 -8.10 8.18 0.86
CA PRO A 207 -7.66 9.14 -0.16
C PRO A 207 -7.87 10.60 0.24
N ASP A 208 -8.94 10.95 0.98
CA ASP A 208 -9.18 12.33 1.42
C ASP A 208 -8.12 12.82 2.42
N ILE A 209 -7.61 11.94 3.27
CA ILE A 209 -6.52 12.26 4.20
C ILE A 209 -5.21 12.43 3.42
N LEU A 210 -4.86 11.45 2.58
CA LEU A 210 -3.60 11.49 1.84
C LEU A 210 -3.50 12.71 0.91
N VAL A 211 -4.57 13.05 0.19
CA VAL A 211 -4.58 14.24 -0.70
C VAL A 211 -4.28 15.51 0.10
N ASN A 212 -4.91 15.70 1.27
CA ASN A 212 -4.69 16.88 2.10
C ASN A 212 -3.28 16.92 2.71
N ASP A 213 -2.75 15.76 3.10
CA ASP A 213 -1.39 15.65 3.62
C ASP A 213 -0.34 15.94 2.54
N VAL A 214 -0.50 15.41 1.32
CA VAL A 214 0.35 15.74 0.16
C VAL A 214 0.31 17.24 -0.14
N LYS A 215 -0.89 17.83 -0.21
CA LYS A 215 -1.06 19.28 -0.40
C LYS A 215 -0.36 20.09 0.68
N THR A 216 -0.45 19.67 1.94
CA THR A 216 0.20 20.33 3.06
C THR A 216 1.72 20.35 2.88
N LEU A 217 2.33 19.22 2.49
CA LEU A 217 3.78 19.15 2.27
C LEU A 217 4.23 20.01 1.06
N VAL A 218 3.46 20.01 -0.02
CA VAL A 218 3.76 20.87 -1.19
C VAL A 218 3.69 22.35 -0.81
N MET A 219 2.67 22.75 -0.04
CA MET A 219 2.55 24.14 0.46
C MET A 219 3.71 24.51 1.39
N GLU A 220 4.17 23.60 2.27
CA GLU A 220 5.36 23.82 3.12
C GLU A 220 6.63 24.01 2.28
N ALA A 221 6.82 23.18 1.23
CA ALA A 221 7.98 23.27 0.34
C ALA A 221 7.99 24.58 -0.46
N ASP A 222 6.83 25.01 -0.95
CA ASP A 222 6.69 26.29 -1.69
C ASP A 222 6.98 27.49 -0.80
N ALA A 223 6.50 27.49 0.45
CA ALA A 223 6.80 28.53 1.42
C ALA A 223 8.30 28.62 1.75
N ALA A 224 8.95 27.46 1.95
CA ALA A 224 10.40 27.39 2.22
C ALA A 224 11.27 27.83 1.03
N SER A 225 10.76 27.77 -0.20
CA SER A 225 11.47 28.20 -1.42
C SER A 225 11.31 29.70 -1.72
N ALA A 226 10.36 30.37 -1.05
CA ALA A 226 10.06 31.80 -1.23
C ALA A 226 10.83 32.72 -0.28
N ASP A 227 11.47 32.16 0.76
CA ASP A 227 12.31 32.83 1.75
C ASP A 227 13.82 32.75 1.36
#